data_367e192de7c5367b3aed3cc34b488790
#
_entry.id   367e192de7c5367b3aed3cc34b488790
#
_cell.length_a   1.000
_cell.length_b   1.000
_cell.length_c   1.000
_cell.angle_alpha   90.00
_cell.angle_beta   90.00
_cell.angle_gamma   90.00
#
_symmetry.space_group_name_H-M   'P 1'
#
loop_
_entity.id
_entity.type
_entity.pdbx_description
1 polymer ?
#
loop_
_entity_poly.entity_id
_entity_poly.type
_entity_poly.pdbx_seq_one_letter_code
_entity_poly.pdbx_strand_id
1 'polypeptide(L)'
;LRAYDSAALLVSHDRGEVYRMASRAAVIDRGQMQAVHTRDELFENPSTLAATLLTGCKNVSKAERLDAHHIRAEDWQLTLNVTDGEPQCVAYAGLRAHFLEYREGAENPQNNIFSMEVTDVIEDTFSYLVMIRRAGHEAASIRWELPKEEWRAIEAPRLSVYFPPEKIMLMES
;
A
#
# COMPACT_ATOMS: atom_id res chain seq x y z
N LEU A 1 -11.49 14.09 -24.09
CA LEU A 1 -10.39 15.07 -23.93
C LEU A 1 -9.31 14.93 -25.00
N ARG A 2 -9.10 13.74 -25.58
CA ARG A 2 -8.11 13.57 -26.66
C ARG A 2 -8.41 14.35 -27.97
N ALA A 3 -9.61 14.90 -28.08
CA ALA A 3 -10.03 15.72 -29.24
C ALA A 3 -9.91 17.24 -28.99
N TYR A 4 -9.41 17.65 -27.84
CA TYR A 4 -9.22 19.05 -27.49
C TYR A 4 -7.76 19.46 -27.69
N ASP A 5 -7.52 20.44 -28.52
CA ASP A 5 -6.20 21.00 -28.80
C ASP A 5 -5.76 22.05 -27.73
N SER A 6 -6.47 22.09 -26.62
CA SER A 6 -6.27 23.03 -25.53
C SER A 6 -6.07 22.32 -24.19
N ALA A 7 -5.37 22.98 -23.27
CA ALA A 7 -5.24 22.47 -21.91
C ALA A 7 -6.62 22.40 -21.22
N ALA A 8 -6.90 21.28 -20.56
CA ALA A 8 -8.12 21.08 -19.79
C ALA A 8 -7.76 20.78 -18.33
N LEU A 9 -8.49 21.38 -17.40
CA LEU A 9 -8.40 21.11 -15.97
C LEU A 9 -9.60 20.29 -15.54
N LEU A 10 -9.34 19.11 -14.95
CA LEU A 10 -10.34 18.22 -14.35
C LEU A 10 -10.19 18.26 -12.84
N VAL A 11 -11.28 18.49 -12.11
CA VAL A 11 -11.35 18.30 -10.67
C VAL A 11 -12.28 17.12 -10.40
N SER A 12 -11.76 16.07 -9.79
CA SER A 12 -12.52 14.86 -9.49
C SER A 12 -12.01 14.20 -8.21
N HIS A 13 -12.88 13.50 -7.50
CA HIS A 13 -12.52 12.59 -6.42
C HIS A 13 -12.54 11.11 -6.87
N ASP A 14 -12.92 10.86 -8.12
CA ASP A 14 -12.85 9.52 -8.71
C ASP A 14 -11.46 9.24 -9.28
N ARG A 15 -10.74 8.37 -8.59
CA ARG A 15 -9.38 7.96 -8.98
C ARG A 15 -9.33 7.32 -10.38
N GLY A 16 -10.38 6.60 -10.77
CA GLY A 16 -10.45 5.95 -12.07
C GLY A 16 -10.62 6.95 -13.21
N GLU A 17 -11.38 8.04 -13.00
CA GLU A 17 -11.47 9.14 -13.95
C GLU A 17 -10.12 9.85 -14.10
N VAL A 18 -9.49 10.22 -12.97
CA VAL A 18 -8.17 10.86 -12.98
C VAL A 18 -7.15 9.99 -13.69
N TYR A 19 -7.10 8.69 -13.39
CA TYR A 19 -6.17 7.75 -14.03
C TYR A 19 -6.35 7.66 -15.54
N ARG A 20 -7.60 7.65 -16.03
CA ARG A 20 -7.90 7.52 -17.47
C ARG A 20 -7.71 8.83 -18.25
N MET A 21 -7.92 9.97 -17.61
CA MET A 21 -8.07 11.24 -18.31
C MET A 21 -6.90 12.21 -18.12
N ALA A 22 -6.22 12.15 -16.98
CA ALA A 22 -5.15 13.08 -16.67
C ALA A 22 -3.78 12.54 -17.09
N SER A 23 -2.92 13.40 -17.61
CA SER A 23 -1.48 13.12 -17.80
C SER A 23 -0.65 13.55 -16.60
N ARG A 24 -1.13 14.59 -15.89
CA ARG A 24 -0.55 15.11 -14.65
C ARG A 24 -1.67 15.37 -13.66
N ALA A 25 -1.37 15.20 -12.37
CA ALA A 25 -2.34 15.45 -11.31
C ALA A 25 -1.65 16.01 -10.06
N ALA A 26 -2.43 16.73 -9.27
CA ALA A 26 -2.04 17.15 -7.93
C ALA A 26 -3.18 16.80 -6.96
N VAL A 27 -2.84 16.50 -5.72
CA VAL A 27 -3.81 16.29 -4.65
C VAL A 27 -4.05 17.61 -3.94
N ILE A 28 -5.32 17.89 -3.65
CA ILE A 28 -5.71 18.99 -2.76
C ILE A 28 -6.10 18.35 -1.43
N ASP A 29 -5.39 18.69 -0.38
CA ASP A 29 -5.70 18.27 0.99
C ASP A 29 -5.83 19.50 1.88
N ARG A 30 -6.93 19.58 2.67
CA ARG A 30 -7.23 20.69 3.59
C ARG A 30 -7.08 22.07 2.96
N GLY A 31 -7.48 22.21 1.68
CA GLY A 31 -7.43 23.45 0.94
C GLY A 31 -6.04 23.83 0.40
N GLN A 32 -5.04 22.97 0.56
CA GLN A 32 -3.71 23.15 0.02
C GLN A 32 -3.42 22.18 -1.12
N MET A 33 -2.90 22.72 -2.22
CA MET A 33 -2.46 21.91 -3.36
C MET A 33 -1.06 21.37 -3.09
N GLN A 34 -0.90 20.07 -3.18
CA GLN A 34 0.39 19.40 -3.11
C GLN A 34 1.14 19.49 -4.45
N ALA A 35 2.36 18.95 -4.49
CA ALA A 35 3.17 18.95 -5.71
C ALA A 35 2.42 18.30 -6.89
N VAL A 36 2.66 18.82 -8.09
CA VAL A 36 2.09 18.27 -9.32
C VAL A 36 3.02 17.16 -9.83
N HIS A 37 2.47 15.97 -9.96
CA HIS A 37 3.17 14.76 -10.45
C HIS A 37 2.63 14.34 -11.81
N THR A 38 3.34 13.49 -12.52
CA THR A 38 2.73 12.70 -13.58
C THR A 38 1.70 11.75 -12.95
N ARG A 39 0.73 11.33 -13.77
CA ARG A 39 -0.27 10.35 -13.32
C ARG A 39 0.39 9.10 -12.71
N ASP A 40 1.37 8.55 -13.42
CA ASP A 40 2.01 7.30 -13.05
C ASP A 40 2.80 7.45 -11.74
N GLU A 41 3.58 8.52 -11.57
CA GLU A 41 4.25 8.83 -10.29
C GLU A 41 3.26 8.94 -9.13
N LEU A 42 2.15 9.67 -9.32
CA LEU A 42 1.14 9.85 -8.26
C LEU A 42 0.49 8.53 -7.86
N PHE A 43 0.26 7.62 -8.81
CA PHE A 43 -0.41 6.36 -8.53
C PHE A 43 0.55 5.24 -8.10
N GLU A 44 1.79 5.25 -8.55
CA GLU A 44 2.78 4.21 -8.21
C GLU A 44 3.51 4.51 -6.90
N ASN A 45 3.94 5.75 -6.72
CA ASN A 45 4.74 6.17 -5.56
C ASN A 45 4.27 7.51 -4.97
N PRO A 46 3.07 7.58 -4.39
CA PRO A 46 2.59 8.79 -3.72
C PRO A 46 3.45 9.11 -2.50
N SER A 47 3.86 10.38 -2.39
CA SER A 47 4.78 10.86 -1.34
C SER A 47 4.08 11.33 -0.06
N THR A 48 2.75 11.44 -0.06
CA THR A 48 1.98 11.92 1.09
C THR A 48 0.86 10.96 1.46
N LEU A 49 0.45 10.98 2.74
CA LEU A 49 -0.68 10.17 3.23
C LEU A 49 -1.96 10.45 2.43
N ALA A 50 -2.27 11.73 2.17
CA ALA A 50 -3.47 12.12 1.42
C ALA A 50 -3.45 11.53 0.00
N ALA A 51 -2.33 11.65 -0.71
CA ALA A 51 -2.17 11.06 -2.05
C ALA A 51 -2.29 9.54 -2.03
N THR A 52 -1.68 8.88 -1.04
CA THR A 52 -1.74 7.43 -0.86
C THR A 52 -3.16 6.94 -0.65
N LEU A 53 -3.92 7.58 0.22
CA LEU A 53 -5.32 7.22 0.48
C LEU A 53 -6.22 7.48 -0.73
N LEU A 54 -6.09 8.65 -1.39
CA LEU A 54 -6.87 9.02 -2.57
C LEU A 54 -6.58 8.10 -3.76
N THR A 55 -5.33 7.69 -3.96
CA THR A 55 -4.98 6.71 -5.02
C THR A 55 -5.37 5.27 -4.68
N GLY A 56 -5.95 5.05 -3.50
CA GLY A 56 -6.66 3.81 -3.14
C GLY A 56 -5.88 2.81 -2.32
N CYS A 57 -4.72 3.17 -1.78
CA CYS A 57 -4.05 2.34 -0.79
C CYS A 57 -4.90 2.31 0.50
N LYS A 58 -5.14 1.12 1.02
CA LYS A 58 -5.94 0.89 2.24
C LYS A 58 -5.08 0.42 3.41
N ASN A 59 -3.91 -0.14 3.14
CA ASN A 59 -2.97 -0.54 4.18
C ASN A 59 -2.00 0.60 4.41
N VAL A 60 -2.19 1.31 5.49
CA VAL A 60 -1.30 2.38 5.96
C VAL A 60 -1.06 2.16 7.44
N SER A 61 0.17 2.33 7.87
CA SER A 61 0.61 2.29 9.26
C SER A 61 1.40 3.53 9.57
N LYS A 62 1.31 4.02 10.79
CA LYS A 62 2.35 4.91 11.33
C LYS A 62 3.69 4.20 11.23
N ALA A 63 4.72 4.93 10.90
CA ALA A 63 6.03 4.36 10.73
C ALA A 63 7.14 5.28 11.22
N GLU A 64 8.21 4.67 11.67
CA GLU A 64 9.44 5.31 12.09
C GLU A 64 10.60 4.69 11.33
N ARG A 65 11.49 5.52 10.80
CA ARG A 65 12.72 5.05 10.18
C ARG A 65 13.72 4.65 11.28
N LEU A 66 14.20 3.42 11.21
CA LEU A 66 15.21 2.90 12.14
C LEU A 66 16.63 3.13 11.61
N ASP A 67 16.83 2.89 10.32
CA ASP A 67 18.10 3.13 9.60
C ASP A 67 17.84 3.27 8.08
N ALA A 68 18.89 3.22 7.27
CA ALA A 68 18.79 3.37 5.81
C ALA A 68 17.86 2.34 5.16
N HIS A 69 17.82 1.12 5.71
CA HIS A 69 17.13 -0.02 5.10
C HIS A 69 15.93 -0.54 5.89
N HIS A 70 15.67 -0.01 7.09
CA HIS A 70 14.64 -0.53 7.97
C HIS A 70 13.71 0.57 8.47
N ILE A 71 12.42 0.22 8.52
CA ILE A 71 11.38 1.00 9.19
C ILE A 71 10.65 0.12 10.21
N ARG A 72 10.09 0.75 11.23
CA ARG A 72 9.09 0.15 12.10
C ARG A 72 7.71 0.63 11.69
N ALA A 73 6.87 -0.29 11.20
CA ALA A 73 5.45 -0.04 10.98
C ALA A 73 4.69 -0.33 12.29
N GLU A 74 4.35 0.73 13.01
CA GLU A 74 3.89 0.66 14.41
C GLU A 74 2.54 -0.05 14.52
N ASP A 75 1.57 0.34 13.70
CA ASP A 75 0.22 -0.22 13.78
C ASP A 75 0.20 -1.70 13.35
N TRP A 76 1.10 -2.11 12.46
CA TRP A 76 1.25 -3.50 12.03
C TRP A 76 2.15 -4.34 12.93
N GLN A 77 2.91 -3.69 13.82
CA GLN A 77 3.93 -4.30 14.68
C GLN A 77 4.96 -5.12 13.87
N LEU A 78 5.40 -4.54 12.75
CA LEU A 78 6.39 -5.13 11.85
C LEU A 78 7.60 -4.22 11.73
N THR A 79 8.78 -4.83 11.74
CA THR A 79 10.01 -4.17 11.24
C THR A 79 10.22 -4.65 9.81
N LEU A 80 10.19 -3.71 8.87
CA LEU A 80 10.23 -3.98 7.45
C LEU A 80 11.55 -3.50 6.86
N ASN A 81 12.16 -4.35 6.02
CA ASN A 81 13.18 -3.89 5.11
C ASN A 81 12.53 -3.05 4.02
N VAL A 82 13.18 -1.97 3.65
CA VAL A 82 12.75 -1.07 2.57
C VAL A 82 13.92 -0.85 1.63
N THR A 83 13.62 -0.46 0.39
CA THR A 83 14.67 -0.05 -0.54
C THR A 83 15.27 1.27 -0.07
N ASP A 84 16.56 1.47 -0.34
CA ASP A 84 17.22 2.76 -0.11
C ASP A 84 16.48 3.88 -0.83
N GLY A 85 16.34 5.00 -0.14
CA GLY A 85 15.72 6.16 -0.75
C GLY A 85 15.16 7.14 0.27
N GLU A 86 14.62 8.23 -0.25
CA GLU A 86 13.87 9.22 0.51
C GLU A 86 12.44 8.71 0.80
N PRO A 87 11.77 9.24 1.83
CA PRO A 87 12.19 10.38 2.66
C PRO A 87 13.08 9.97 3.85
N GLN A 88 13.89 10.91 4.32
CA GLN A 88 14.72 10.74 5.53
C GLN A 88 13.85 10.66 6.79
N CYS A 89 12.78 11.45 6.84
CA CYS A 89 11.78 11.40 7.91
C CYS A 89 10.56 10.64 7.43
N VAL A 90 10.33 9.47 8.01
CA VAL A 90 9.15 8.64 7.70
C VAL A 90 8.13 8.79 8.83
N ALA A 91 6.91 9.19 8.48
CA ALA A 91 5.78 9.24 9.41
C ALA A 91 4.77 8.11 9.15
N TYR A 92 4.67 7.64 7.90
CA TYR A 92 3.78 6.55 7.51
C TYR A 92 4.42 5.63 6.50
N ALA A 93 4.01 4.36 6.54
CA ALA A 93 4.28 3.36 5.52
C ALA A 93 2.98 2.86 4.92
N GLY A 94 2.96 2.65 3.62
CA GLY A 94 1.81 2.11 2.91
C GLY A 94 2.18 0.93 2.02
N LEU A 95 1.25 -0.02 1.86
CA LEU A 95 1.41 -1.14 0.94
C LEU A 95 0.06 -1.49 0.33
N ARG A 96 0.00 -1.58 -1.00
CA ARG A 96 -1.24 -1.96 -1.68
C ARG A 96 -1.55 -3.44 -1.44
N ALA A 97 -2.83 -3.73 -1.25
CA ALA A 97 -3.32 -5.05 -0.87
C ALA A 97 -2.91 -6.19 -1.84
N HIS A 98 -2.82 -5.88 -3.13
CA HIS A 98 -2.47 -6.86 -4.17
C HIS A 98 -0.96 -7.09 -4.34
N PHE A 99 -0.10 -6.41 -3.60
CA PHE A 99 1.35 -6.64 -3.63
C PHE A 99 1.83 -7.62 -2.57
N LEU A 100 0.98 -7.96 -1.61
CA LEU A 100 1.30 -9.00 -0.65
C LEU A 100 1.33 -10.37 -1.33
N GLU A 101 2.27 -11.22 -0.94
CA GLU A 101 2.44 -12.52 -1.57
C GLU A 101 2.52 -13.64 -0.54
N TYR A 102 1.93 -14.79 -0.85
CA TYR A 102 2.15 -16.00 -0.06
C TYR A 102 3.59 -16.51 -0.23
N ARG A 103 4.17 -16.98 0.85
CA ARG A 103 5.43 -17.72 0.82
C ARG A 103 5.28 -19.02 1.62
N GLU A 104 5.68 -20.12 1.02
CA GLU A 104 5.74 -21.40 1.71
C GLU A 104 6.90 -21.40 2.71
N GLY A 105 6.67 -22.01 3.88
CA GLY A 105 7.69 -22.18 4.90
C GLY A 105 7.55 -21.25 6.12
N ALA A 106 8.61 -21.22 6.93
CA ALA A 106 8.66 -20.45 8.16
C ALA A 106 8.85 -18.95 7.89
N GLU A 107 8.45 -18.11 8.85
CA GLU A 107 8.72 -16.68 8.78
C GLU A 107 10.23 -16.39 8.71
N ASN A 108 10.55 -15.35 7.96
CA ASN A 108 11.91 -14.82 7.83
C ASN A 108 11.84 -13.29 7.79
N PRO A 109 11.84 -12.62 8.96
CA PRO A 109 11.72 -11.16 9.05
C PRO A 109 12.81 -10.41 8.29
N GLN A 110 14.02 -10.98 8.19
CA GLN A 110 15.14 -10.41 7.42
C GLN A 110 14.82 -10.31 5.92
N ASN A 111 13.87 -11.08 5.43
CA ASN A 111 13.40 -11.06 4.05
C ASN A 111 11.94 -10.58 3.95
N ASN A 112 11.45 -9.83 4.93
CA ASN A 112 10.05 -9.36 5.00
C ASN A 112 9.01 -10.48 4.88
N ILE A 113 9.28 -11.66 5.38
CA ILE A 113 8.34 -12.78 5.44
C ILE A 113 7.87 -12.95 6.88
N PHE A 114 6.60 -12.71 7.13
CA PHE A 114 6.04 -12.74 8.48
C PHE A 114 4.92 -13.75 8.61
N SER A 115 4.84 -14.36 9.78
CA SER A 115 3.69 -15.21 10.15
C SER A 115 2.49 -14.33 10.46
N MET A 116 1.46 -14.45 9.65
CA MET A 116 0.23 -13.66 9.73
C MET A 116 -0.95 -14.57 10.06
N GLU A 117 -1.81 -14.07 10.93
CA GLU A 117 -3.09 -14.68 11.30
C GLU A 117 -4.21 -14.16 10.41
N VAL A 118 -5.01 -15.04 9.83
CA VAL A 118 -6.23 -14.65 9.08
C VAL A 118 -7.32 -14.32 10.09
N THR A 119 -7.84 -13.10 10.04
CA THR A 119 -8.88 -12.61 10.95
C THR A 119 -10.26 -12.54 10.30
N ASP A 120 -10.32 -12.36 8.98
CA ASP A 120 -11.57 -12.32 8.21
C ASP A 120 -11.29 -12.59 6.73
N VAL A 121 -12.30 -13.09 6.02
CA VAL A 121 -12.22 -13.36 4.58
C VAL A 121 -13.50 -12.88 3.91
N ILE A 122 -13.38 -11.90 3.02
CA ILE A 122 -14.48 -11.30 2.31
C ILE A 122 -14.39 -11.69 0.84
N GLU A 123 -15.42 -12.34 0.32
CA GLU A 123 -15.49 -12.67 -1.09
C GLU A 123 -15.92 -11.47 -1.91
N ASP A 124 -15.14 -11.14 -2.94
CA ASP A 124 -15.48 -10.15 -3.95
C ASP A 124 -15.70 -10.86 -5.31
N THR A 125 -16.07 -10.11 -6.33
CA THR A 125 -16.43 -10.65 -7.65
C THR A 125 -15.35 -11.56 -8.25
N PHE A 126 -14.09 -11.13 -8.21
CA PHE A 126 -12.95 -11.85 -8.85
C PHE A 126 -11.83 -12.19 -7.88
N SER A 127 -11.88 -11.69 -6.65
CA SER A 127 -10.84 -11.83 -5.63
C SER A 127 -11.41 -12.20 -4.27
N TYR A 128 -10.54 -12.51 -3.34
CA TYR A 128 -10.81 -12.45 -1.92
C TYR A 128 -10.05 -11.29 -1.30
N LEU A 129 -10.72 -10.60 -0.39
CA LEU A 129 -10.10 -9.65 0.53
C LEU A 129 -9.88 -10.37 1.85
N VAL A 130 -8.66 -10.76 2.09
CA VAL A 130 -8.26 -11.48 3.30
C VAL A 130 -7.69 -10.47 4.30
N MET A 131 -8.30 -10.39 5.46
CA MET A 131 -7.81 -9.55 6.55
C MET A 131 -6.82 -10.36 7.37
N ILE A 132 -5.59 -9.87 7.45
CA ILE A 132 -4.50 -10.52 8.18
C ILE A 132 -3.93 -9.58 9.23
N ARG A 133 -3.36 -10.13 10.29
CA ARG A 133 -2.59 -9.38 11.29
C ARG A 133 -1.35 -10.16 11.72
N ARG A 134 -0.40 -9.48 12.32
CA ARG A 134 0.80 -10.12 12.88
C ARG A 134 0.39 -11.20 13.89
N ALA A 135 0.83 -12.45 13.66
CA ALA A 135 0.47 -13.56 14.51
C ALA A 135 1.00 -13.40 15.94
N GLY A 136 0.11 -13.60 16.93
CA GLY A 136 0.48 -13.46 18.35
C GLY A 136 0.60 -12.02 18.85
N HIS A 137 0.16 -11.03 18.06
CA HIS A 137 0.22 -9.61 18.43
C HIS A 137 -1.16 -8.95 18.31
N GLU A 138 -1.42 -7.93 19.13
CA GLU A 138 -2.56 -7.03 18.97
C GLU A 138 -2.21 -5.94 17.95
N ALA A 139 -2.06 -6.32 16.70
CA ALA A 139 -1.71 -5.45 15.59
C ALA A 139 -2.96 -5.07 14.78
N ALA A 140 -2.90 -3.93 14.08
CA ALA A 140 -3.94 -3.55 13.14
C ALA A 140 -4.01 -4.54 11.98
N SER A 141 -5.23 -4.76 11.48
CA SER A 141 -5.44 -5.63 10.32
C SER A 141 -4.90 -5.00 9.05
N ILE A 142 -4.29 -5.84 8.24
CA ILE A 142 -3.77 -5.54 6.91
C ILE A 142 -4.67 -6.25 5.91
N ARG A 143 -5.11 -5.54 4.88
CA ARG A 143 -5.88 -6.09 3.78
C ARG A 143 -4.95 -6.74 2.77
N TRP A 144 -5.22 -7.97 2.43
CA TRP A 144 -4.57 -8.71 1.35
C TRP A 144 -5.60 -9.07 0.29
N GLU A 145 -5.35 -8.68 -0.94
CA GLU A 145 -6.23 -8.97 -2.08
C GLU A 145 -5.53 -9.94 -3.02
N LEU A 146 -6.17 -11.07 -3.29
CA LEU A 146 -5.63 -12.09 -4.16
C LEU A 146 -6.75 -12.79 -4.96
N PRO A 147 -6.40 -13.35 -6.15
CA PRO A 147 -7.34 -14.10 -6.97
C PRO A 147 -7.97 -15.27 -6.20
N LYS A 148 -9.23 -15.59 -6.55
CA LYS A 148 -9.97 -16.66 -5.86
C LYS A 148 -9.25 -18.02 -5.90
N GLU A 149 -8.61 -18.32 -7.01
CA GLU A 149 -7.89 -19.58 -7.20
C GLU A 149 -6.65 -19.65 -6.28
N GLU A 150 -5.92 -18.56 -6.14
CA GLU A 150 -4.76 -18.49 -5.27
C GLU A 150 -5.17 -18.65 -3.80
N TRP A 151 -6.21 -17.94 -3.34
CA TRP A 151 -6.69 -18.08 -1.98
C TRP A 151 -7.09 -19.53 -1.66
N ARG A 152 -7.89 -20.16 -2.52
CA ARG A 152 -8.36 -21.54 -2.31
C ARG A 152 -7.22 -22.57 -2.23
N ALA A 153 -6.08 -22.27 -2.87
CA ALA A 153 -4.91 -23.16 -2.84
C ALA A 153 -4.11 -23.07 -1.52
N ILE A 154 -4.23 -21.95 -0.81
CA ILE A 154 -3.40 -21.66 0.38
C ILE A 154 -4.22 -21.44 1.66
N GLU A 155 -5.55 -21.57 1.60
CA GLU A 155 -6.47 -21.25 2.70
C GLU A 155 -6.07 -21.93 4.00
N ALA A 156 -5.68 -21.10 4.98
CA ALA A 156 -5.27 -21.55 6.30
C ALA A 156 -5.47 -20.42 7.33
N PRO A 157 -5.63 -20.75 8.63
CA PRO A 157 -5.81 -19.74 9.68
C PRO A 157 -4.53 -18.92 9.94
N ARG A 158 -3.38 -19.42 9.51
CA ARG A 158 -2.07 -18.74 9.64
C ARG A 158 -1.23 -19.02 8.40
N LEU A 159 -0.63 -17.97 7.87
CA LEU A 159 0.13 -18.00 6.63
C LEU A 159 1.43 -17.19 6.78
N SER A 160 2.48 -17.59 6.06
CA SER A 160 3.66 -16.76 5.87
C SER A 160 3.42 -15.83 4.68
N VAL A 161 3.48 -14.52 4.93
CA VAL A 161 3.18 -13.49 3.94
C VAL A 161 4.41 -12.61 3.73
N TYR A 162 4.75 -12.38 2.48
CA TYR A 162 5.86 -11.54 2.04
C TYR A 162 5.39 -10.12 1.74
N PHE A 163 6.15 -9.17 2.22
CA PHE A 163 5.97 -7.73 2.03
C PHE A 163 7.11 -7.21 1.13
N PRO A 164 6.88 -7.05 -0.19
CA PRO A 164 7.93 -6.64 -1.11
C PRO A 164 8.53 -5.27 -0.74
N PRO A 165 9.84 -5.17 -0.45
CA PRO A 165 10.46 -3.91 -0.03
C PRO A 165 10.27 -2.77 -1.02
N GLU A 166 10.33 -3.08 -2.32
CA GLU A 166 10.19 -2.13 -3.42
C GLU A 166 8.76 -1.63 -3.65
N LYS A 167 7.78 -2.23 -2.97
CA LYS A 167 6.36 -1.84 -3.04
C LYS A 167 5.89 -1.10 -1.80
N ILE A 168 6.74 -0.96 -0.80
CA ILE A 168 6.46 -0.21 0.41
C ILE A 168 6.63 1.28 0.11
N MET A 169 5.54 2.02 0.19
CA MET A 169 5.51 3.47 0.04
C MET A 169 5.85 4.12 1.37
N LEU A 170 6.81 5.04 1.37
CA LEU A 170 7.22 5.81 2.55
C LEU A 170 6.73 7.26 2.42
N MET A 171 6.15 7.79 3.47
CA MET A 171 5.53 9.12 3.48
C MET A 171 5.99 9.92 4.70
N GLU A 172 6.21 11.23 4.51
CA GLU A 172 6.60 12.16 5.59
C GLU A 172 5.41 12.63 6.42
N SER A 173 4.21 12.71 5.83
CA SER A 173 2.99 13.21 6.48
C SER A 173 1.71 12.75 5.74
#